data_12ac759f950056bf9591d37ee7424141
#
_entry.id   12ac759f950056bf9591d37ee7424141
#
_cell.length_a   1.000
_cell.length_b   1.000
_cell.length_c   1.000
_cell.angle_alpha   90.00
_cell.angle_beta   90.00
_cell.angle_gamma   90.00
#
_symmetry.space_group_name_H-M   'P 1'
#
loop_
_entity.id
_entity.type
_entity.pdbx_description
1 polymer ?
#
loop_
_entity_poly.entity_id
_entity_poly.type
_entity_poly.pdbx_seq_one_letter_code
_entity_poly.pdbx_strand_id
1 'polypeptide(L)'
;MKRLVSSLILSILLAVPALAFTDQDRALIEATARNDIEAARRLIAAGADVNAQDENRDSAFLLAGAEGRLEILKLTLAAGADLATTNRYGGTALIPACHHGHVETVRELLKTAIDVDHVNRLGWTALLEVAILGDGSERYLEIARLLIARGAKMNLTDRQGVTPLAHARQRRHEALAALLVEAGAR
;
A
#
# COMPACT_ATOMS: atom_id res chain seq x y z
N MET A 1 21.86 47.00 -37.70
CA MET A 1 22.56 45.93 -36.95
C MET A 1 21.89 45.81 -35.58
N LYS A 2 20.95 44.87 -35.39
CA LYS A 2 20.25 44.62 -34.12
C LYS A 2 20.97 43.46 -33.42
N ARG A 3 21.56 43.70 -32.25
CA ARG A 3 22.18 42.68 -31.41
C ARG A 3 21.08 41.99 -30.61
N LEU A 4 20.86 40.68 -30.87
CA LEU A 4 20.04 39.76 -30.05
C LEU A 4 20.89 39.41 -28.81
N VAL A 5 20.41 39.81 -27.61
CA VAL A 5 20.94 39.37 -26.32
C VAL A 5 20.17 38.12 -25.96
N SER A 6 20.79 36.96 -26.10
CA SER A 6 20.24 35.67 -25.68
C SER A 6 20.43 35.54 -24.16
N SER A 7 19.36 35.66 -23.41
CA SER A 7 19.37 35.44 -21.95
C SER A 7 19.29 33.92 -21.67
N LEU A 8 20.42 33.38 -21.21
CA LEU A 8 20.53 31.99 -20.77
C LEU A 8 19.97 31.88 -19.35
N ILE A 9 18.75 31.40 -19.20
CA ILE A 9 18.18 31.09 -17.87
C ILE A 9 18.82 29.80 -17.41
N LEU A 10 19.79 29.88 -16.50
CA LEU A 10 20.39 28.74 -15.81
C LEU A 10 19.43 28.26 -14.71
N SER A 11 18.65 27.23 -15.00
CA SER A 11 17.81 26.56 -13.99
C SER A 11 18.72 25.78 -13.04
N ILE A 12 18.98 26.36 -11.86
CA ILE A 12 19.65 25.63 -10.78
C ILE A 12 18.65 24.65 -10.20
N LEU A 13 18.81 23.37 -10.54
CA LEU A 13 18.13 22.27 -9.88
C LEU A 13 18.77 22.12 -8.49
N LEU A 14 18.15 22.70 -7.46
CA LEU A 14 18.52 22.45 -6.07
C LEU A 14 18.17 20.99 -5.77
N ALA A 15 19.18 20.12 -5.70
CA ALA A 15 19.00 18.79 -5.16
C ALA A 15 18.58 18.93 -3.68
N VAL A 16 17.33 18.60 -3.37
CA VAL A 16 16.88 18.47 -1.99
C VAL A 16 17.64 17.29 -1.40
N PRO A 17 18.46 17.45 -0.36
CA PRO A 17 19.14 16.33 0.27
C PRO A 17 18.06 15.36 0.77
N ALA A 18 18.23 14.04 0.51
CA ALA A 18 17.41 13.02 1.15
C ALA A 18 17.53 13.26 2.66
N LEU A 19 16.40 13.53 3.32
CA LEU A 19 16.36 13.71 4.76
C LEU A 19 16.84 12.40 5.41
N ALA A 20 17.85 12.49 6.27
CA ALA A 20 18.32 11.33 7.02
C ALA A 20 17.22 10.88 7.98
N PHE A 21 17.07 9.56 8.16
CA PHE A 21 16.16 8.97 9.14
C PHE A 21 16.45 9.51 10.55
N THR A 22 15.45 10.09 11.20
CA THR A 22 15.59 10.81 12.47
C THR A 22 15.04 10.03 13.65
N ASP A 23 15.35 10.46 14.89
CA ASP A 23 14.73 9.89 16.10
C ASP A 23 13.22 10.14 16.14
N GLN A 24 12.73 11.22 15.53
CA GLN A 24 11.29 11.50 15.43
C GLN A 24 10.60 10.51 14.48
N ASP A 25 11.24 10.15 13.36
CA ASP A 25 10.70 9.15 12.43
C ASP A 25 10.64 7.77 13.09
N ARG A 26 11.69 7.40 13.83
CA ARG A 26 11.70 6.18 14.65
C ARG A 26 10.56 6.18 15.67
N ALA A 27 10.40 7.27 16.41
CA ALA A 27 9.32 7.41 17.40
C ALA A 27 7.93 7.32 16.75
N LEU A 28 7.76 7.83 15.51
CA LEU A 28 6.51 7.73 14.77
C LEU A 28 6.21 6.28 14.36
N ILE A 29 7.19 5.52 13.87
CA ILE A 29 7.04 4.09 13.57
C ILE A 29 6.65 3.32 14.84
N GLU A 30 7.33 3.58 15.97
CA GLU A 30 6.99 2.94 17.25
C GLU A 30 5.60 3.30 17.77
N ALA A 31 5.18 4.57 17.65
CA ALA A 31 3.82 5.00 17.99
C ALA A 31 2.79 4.28 17.13
N THR A 32 3.07 4.11 15.83
CA THR A 32 2.22 3.35 14.91
C THR A 32 2.11 1.88 15.31
N ALA A 33 3.21 1.23 15.64
CA ALA A 33 3.23 -0.16 16.11
C ALA A 33 2.35 -0.36 17.36
N ARG A 34 2.43 0.58 18.31
CA ARG A 34 1.62 0.56 19.55
C ARG A 34 0.19 1.06 19.35
N ASN A 35 -0.18 1.52 18.14
CA ASN A 35 -1.45 2.19 17.85
C ASN A 35 -1.71 3.43 18.74
N ASP A 36 -0.65 4.17 19.10
CA ASP A 36 -0.75 5.41 19.86
C ASP A 36 -1.06 6.57 18.90
N ILE A 37 -2.36 6.79 18.68
CA ILE A 37 -2.87 7.78 17.72
C ILE A 37 -2.44 9.20 18.13
N GLU A 38 -2.46 9.51 19.41
CA GLU A 38 -2.13 10.85 19.92
C GLU A 38 -0.62 11.13 19.80
N ALA A 39 0.23 10.15 20.07
CA ALA A 39 1.67 10.28 19.84
C ALA A 39 1.97 10.44 18.34
N ALA A 40 1.36 9.61 17.49
CA ALA A 40 1.51 9.71 16.04
C ALA A 40 1.10 11.11 15.52
N ARG A 41 -0.03 11.62 15.96
CA ARG A 41 -0.52 12.97 15.61
C ARG A 41 0.49 14.06 16.00
N ARG A 42 1.00 14.03 17.25
CA ARG A 42 2.00 15.02 17.73
C ARG A 42 3.30 14.94 16.93
N LEU A 43 3.79 13.73 16.65
CA LEU A 43 5.04 13.53 15.92
C LEU A 43 4.93 13.98 14.47
N ILE A 44 3.83 13.68 13.78
CA ILE A 44 3.57 14.18 12.42
C ILE A 44 3.48 15.71 12.43
N ALA A 45 2.78 16.32 13.40
CA ALA A 45 2.69 17.77 13.52
C ALA A 45 4.04 18.44 13.85
N ALA A 46 4.96 17.70 14.50
CA ALA A 46 6.33 18.13 14.77
C ALA A 46 7.29 17.92 13.59
N GLY A 47 6.81 17.40 12.45
CA GLY A 47 7.57 17.24 11.21
C GLY A 47 8.24 15.87 11.02
N ALA A 48 7.84 14.84 11.77
CA ALA A 48 8.28 13.48 11.48
C ALA A 48 7.82 13.05 10.06
N ASP A 49 8.72 12.43 9.30
CA ASP A 49 8.45 11.99 7.94
C ASP A 49 7.70 10.64 7.95
N VAL A 50 6.45 10.67 7.48
CA VAL A 50 5.59 9.48 7.39
C VAL A 50 6.11 8.43 6.40
N ASN A 51 7.03 8.81 5.51
CA ASN A 51 7.63 7.97 4.47
C ASN A 51 9.02 7.45 4.85
N ALA A 52 9.64 8.02 5.89
CA ALA A 52 10.97 7.60 6.34
C ALA A 52 10.94 6.12 6.74
N GLN A 53 11.83 5.33 6.13
CA GLN A 53 11.91 3.90 6.34
C GLN A 53 13.05 3.55 7.29
N ASP A 54 12.77 2.68 8.25
CA ASP A 54 13.77 2.07 9.12
C ASP A 54 14.61 1.00 8.39
N GLU A 55 15.47 0.32 9.13
CA GLU A 55 16.34 -0.77 8.64
C GLU A 55 15.53 -1.95 8.06
N ASN A 56 14.30 -2.16 8.53
CA ASN A 56 13.37 -3.17 8.05
C ASN A 56 12.58 -2.73 6.82
N ARG A 57 12.81 -1.49 6.33
CA ARG A 57 12.01 -0.85 5.29
C ARG A 57 10.54 -0.66 5.70
N ASP A 58 10.29 -0.51 6.98
CA ASP A 58 8.99 -0.12 7.49
C ASP A 58 8.95 1.41 7.67
N SER A 59 7.86 2.04 7.26
CA SER A 59 7.55 3.44 7.56
C SER A 59 6.23 3.50 8.34
N ALA A 60 5.92 4.64 8.94
CA ALA A 60 4.65 4.80 9.64
C ALA A 60 3.45 4.52 8.73
N PHE A 61 3.49 4.97 7.47
CA PHE A 61 2.45 4.69 6.48
C PHE A 61 2.33 3.19 6.16
N LEU A 62 3.46 2.53 5.83
CA LEU A 62 3.46 1.10 5.49
C LEU A 62 2.98 0.24 6.66
N LEU A 63 3.46 0.54 7.85
CA LEU A 63 3.09 -0.19 9.06
C LEU A 63 1.62 0.03 9.44
N ALA A 64 1.10 1.27 9.30
CA ALA A 64 -0.31 1.55 9.52
C ALA A 64 -1.22 0.73 8.59
N GLY A 65 -0.81 0.57 7.33
CA GLY A 65 -1.50 -0.32 6.38
C GLY A 65 -1.43 -1.78 6.80
N ALA A 66 -0.24 -2.29 7.10
CA ALA A 66 0.02 -3.68 7.43
C ALA A 66 -0.71 -4.13 8.72
N GLU A 67 -0.74 -3.27 9.73
CA GLU A 67 -1.31 -3.55 11.06
C GLU A 67 -2.77 -3.10 11.21
N GLY A 68 -3.38 -2.56 10.15
CA GLY A 68 -4.76 -2.09 10.20
C GLY A 68 -5.00 -0.88 11.11
N ARG A 69 -3.99 -0.02 11.31
CA ARG A 69 -4.06 1.17 12.17
C ARG A 69 -4.78 2.31 11.46
N LEU A 70 -6.08 2.15 11.26
CA LEU A 70 -6.90 3.00 10.37
C LEU A 70 -6.73 4.50 10.65
N GLU A 71 -6.79 4.93 11.92
CA GLU A 71 -6.70 6.36 12.25
C GLU A 71 -5.28 6.91 11.99
N ILE A 72 -4.24 6.12 12.25
CA ILE A 72 -2.86 6.51 11.93
C ILE A 72 -2.65 6.49 10.42
N LEU A 73 -3.22 5.52 9.69
CA LEU A 73 -3.21 5.52 8.22
C LEU A 73 -3.79 6.81 7.65
N LYS A 74 -4.94 7.27 8.15
CA LYS A 74 -5.53 8.53 7.72
C LYS A 74 -4.63 9.74 8.01
N LEU A 75 -3.96 9.74 9.16
CA LEU A 75 -3.00 10.80 9.51
C LEU A 75 -1.81 10.80 8.55
N THR A 76 -1.24 9.63 8.23
CA THR A 76 -0.11 9.53 7.30
C THR A 76 -0.51 9.91 5.87
N LEU A 77 -1.70 9.50 5.40
CA LEU A 77 -2.23 9.92 4.10
C LEU A 77 -2.41 11.44 4.03
N ALA A 78 -2.97 12.06 5.07
CA ALA A 78 -3.14 13.50 5.14
C ALA A 78 -1.80 14.27 5.20
N ALA A 79 -0.76 13.64 5.71
CA ALA A 79 0.61 14.18 5.77
C ALA A 79 1.44 13.92 4.50
N GLY A 80 0.85 13.37 3.44
CA GLY A 80 1.52 13.17 2.15
C GLY A 80 2.28 11.85 2.05
N ALA A 81 1.70 10.76 2.55
CA ALA A 81 2.25 9.43 2.36
C ALA A 81 2.46 9.12 0.87
N ASP A 82 3.65 8.63 0.52
CA ASP A 82 3.96 8.14 -0.82
C ASP A 82 3.38 6.74 -1.02
N LEU A 83 2.33 6.68 -1.84
CA LEU A 83 1.56 5.45 -2.12
C LEU A 83 2.37 4.39 -2.86
N ALA A 84 3.49 4.77 -3.50
CA ALA A 84 4.38 3.86 -4.23
C ALA A 84 5.48 3.27 -3.34
N THR A 85 5.67 3.78 -2.12
CA THR A 85 6.65 3.23 -1.17
C THR A 85 6.34 1.77 -0.87
N THR A 86 7.40 0.93 -0.81
CA THR A 86 7.27 -0.50 -0.61
C THR A 86 8.06 -0.99 0.60
N ASN A 87 7.50 -1.99 1.29
CA ASN A 87 8.16 -2.69 2.39
C ASN A 87 9.30 -3.64 1.91
N ARG A 88 9.93 -4.37 2.83
CA ARG A 88 11.00 -5.34 2.53
C ARG A 88 10.59 -6.46 1.58
N TYR A 89 9.29 -6.74 1.42
CA TYR A 89 8.77 -7.72 0.46
C TYR A 89 8.39 -7.09 -0.88
N GLY A 90 8.61 -5.79 -1.05
CA GLY A 90 8.24 -5.04 -2.25
C GLY A 90 6.74 -4.79 -2.38
N GLY A 91 5.97 -4.95 -1.31
CA GLY A 91 4.53 -4.66 -1.29
C GLY A 91 4.26 -3.23 -0.84
N THR A 92 3.33 -2.55 -1.51
CA THR A 92 2.75 -1.29 -1.03
C THR A 92 1.88 -1.55 0.22
N ALA A 93 1.41 -0.51 0.90
CA ALA A 93 0.55 -0.64 2.09
C ALA A 93 -0.72 -1.49 1.84
N LEU A 94 -1.22 -1.55 0.61
CA LEU A 94 -2.43 -2.29 0.24
C LEU A 94 -2.25 -3.81 0.36
N ILE A 95 -1.10 -4.33 -0.07
CA ILE A 95 -0.85 -5.79 -0.11
C ILE A 95 -0.94 -6.42 1.29
N PRO A 96 -0.15 -5.98 2.31
CA PRO A 96 -0.27 -6.55 3.64
C PRO A 96 -1.60 -6.24 4.32
N ALA A 97 -2.27 -5.11 4.03
CA ALA A 97 -3.60 -4.84 4.52
C ALA A 97 -4.62 -5.89 4.04
N CYS A 98 -4.50 -6.32 2.77
CA CYS A 98 -5.31 -7.41 2.20
C CYS A 98 -4.96 -8.76 2.82
N HIS A 99 -3.65 -9.05 2.99
CA HIS A 99 -3.18 -10.27 3.63
C HIS A 99 -3.78 -10.47 5.02
N HIS A 100 -3.74 -9.43 5.86
CA HIS A 100 -4.22 -9.51 7.25
C HIS A 100 -5.74 -9.32 7.40
N GLY A 101 -6.47 -9.08 6.30
CA GLY A 101 -7.92 -8.95 6.34
C GLY A 101 -8.43 -7.64 6.94
N HIS A 102 -7.68 -6.55 6.82
CA HIS A 102 -8.02 -5.23 7.38
C HIS A 102 -8.96 -4.46 6.45
N VAL A 103 -10.25 -4.84 6.42
CA VAL A 103 -11.26 -4.34 5.48
C VAL A 103 -11.32 -2.82 5.42
N GLU A 104 -11.42 -2.13 6.58
CA GLU A 104 -11.56 -0.68 6.60
C GLU A 104 -10.28 0.06 6.16
N THR A 105 -9.12 -0.50 6.46
CA THR A 105 -7.82 -0.01 5.98
C THR A 105 -7.70 -0.15 4.47
N VAL A 106 -8.11 -1.31 3.92
CA VAL A 106 -8.19 -1.53 2.46
C VAL A 106 -9.15 -0.53 1.83
N ARG A 107 -10.34 -0.35 2.41
CA ARG A 107 -11.34 0.62 1.93
C ARG A 107 -10.78 2.04 1.88
N GLU A 108 -10.02 2.46 2.90
CA GLU A 108 -9.40 3.78 2.95
C GLU A 108 -8.31 3.92 1.89
N LEU A 109 -7.41 2.94 1.75
CA LEU A 109 -6.36 2.94 0.74
C LEU A 109 -6.93 3.00 -0.68
N LEU A 110 -8.01 2.29 -0.97
CA LEU A 110 -8.64 2.27 -2.29
C LEU A 110 -9.37 3.57 -2.67
N LYS A 111 -9.56 4.51 -1.75
CA LYS A 111 -10.02 5.89 -2.08
C LYS A 111 -8.91 6.75 -2.67
N THR A 112 -7.66 6.32 -2.54
CA THR A 112 -6.47 7.02 -3.03
C THR A 112 -6.11 6.58 -4.46
N ALA A 113 -5.00 7.10 -4.99
CA ALA A 113 -4.43 6.67 -6.27
C ALA A 113 -3.48 5.46 -6.14
N ILE A 114 -3.57 4.68 -5.04
CA ILE A 114 -2.71 3.49 -4.87
C ILE A 114 -2.89 2.51 -6.02
N ASP A 115 -1.79 1.93 -6.51
CA ASP A 115 -1.83 0.94 -7.57
C ASP A 115 -2.41 -0.39 -7.04
N VAL A 116 -3.65 -0.69 -7.47
CA VAL A 116 -4.38 -1.89 -7.07
C VAL A 116 -3.75 -3.18 -7.63
N ASP A 117 -3.03 -3.06 -8.74
CA ASP A 117 -2.38 -4.18 -9.43
C ASP A 117 -0.87 -4.26 -9.14
N HIS A 118 -0.35 -3.48 -8.18
CA HIS A 118 1.04 -3.57 -7.78
C HIS A 118 1.45 -5.01 -7.47
N VAL A 119 2.61 -5.42 -8.01
CA VAL A 119 3.15 -6.78 -7.83
C VAL A 119 4.35 -6.74 -6.88
N ASN A 120 4.28 -7.49 -5.80
CA ASN A 120 5.38 -7.59 -4.83
C ASN A 120 6.52 -8.52 -5.31
N ARG A 121 7.57 -8.66 -4.49
CA ARG A 121 8.73 -9.51 -4.82
C ARG A 121 8.41 -11.00 -4.89
N LEU A 122 7.28 -11.46 -4.35
CA LEU A 122 6.78 -12.83 -4.48
C LEU A 122 6.07 -13.05 -5.82
N GLY A 123 5.76 -11.97 -6.56
CA GLY A 123 4.97 -12.01 -7.78
C GLY A 123 3.46 -11.93 -7.51
N TRP A 124 3.05 -11.39 -6.36
CA TRP A 124 1.66 -11.36 -5.96
C TRP A 124 1.09 -9.94 -5.94
N THR A 125 -0.13 -9.80 -6.45
CA THR A 125 -0.97 -8.61 -6.30
C THR A 125 -1.77 -8.71 -4.99
N ALA A 126 -2.43 -7.62 -4.60
CA ALA A 126 -3.37 -7.62 -3.47
C ALA A 126 -4.46 -8.70 -3.61
N LEU A 127 -4.99 -8.92 -4.83
CA LEU A 127 -6.00 -9.94 -5.08
C LEU A 127 -5.43 -11.37 -4.98
N LEU A 128 -4.18 -11.59 -5.41
CA LEU A 128 -3.48 -12.86 -5.19
C LEU A 128 -3.24 -13.13 -3.70
N GLU A 129 -2.85 -12.12 -2.91
CA GLU A 129 -2.72 -12.27 -1.44
C GLU A 129 -4.03 -12.76 -0.81
N VAL A 130 -5.18 -12.17 -1.19
CA VAL A 130 -6.51 -12.61 -0.73
C VAL A 130 -6.78 -14.07 -1.13
N ALA A 131 -6.47 -14.46 -2.36
CA ALA A 131 -6.75 -15.80 -2.85
C ALA A 131 -5.83 -16.87 -2.26
N ILE A 132 -4.56 -16.52 -1.98
CA ILE A 132 -3.52 -17.43 -1.50
C ILE A 132 -3.52 -17.53 0.02
N LEU A 133 -3.62 -16.41 0.72
CA LEU A 133 -3.41 -16.34 2.18
C LEU A 133 -4.70 -16.11 2.97
N GLY A 134 -5.75 -15.64 2.33
CA GLY A 134 -7.07 -15.51 2.95
C GLY A 134 -7.61 -16.84 3.46
N ASP A 135 -8.46 -16.79 4.47
CA ASP A 135 -9.10 -17.96 5.09
C ASP A 135 -10.48 -18.29 4.48
N GLY A 136 -10.90 -17.57 3.43
CA GLY A 136 -12.21 -17.71 2.79
C GLY A 136 -13.38 -17.10 3.55
N SER A 137 -13.15 -16.44 4.67
CA SER A 137 -14.18 -15.77 5.47
C SER A 137 -14.75 -14.51 4.78
N GLU A 138 -15.89 -14.01 5.28
CA GLU A 138 -16.58 -12.86 4.71
C GLU A 138 -15.69 -11.60 4.63
N ARG A 139 -14.77 -11.38 5.58
CA ARG A 139 -13.84 -10.24 5.51
C ARG A 139 -12.95 -10.28 4.26
N TYR A 140 -12.47 -11.47 3.84
CA TYR A 140 -11.67 -11.60 2.61
C TYR A 140 -12.53 -11.52 1.36
N LEU A 141 -13.78 -11.99 1.40
CA LEU A 141 -14.73 -11.77 0.31
C LEU A 141 -15.03 -10.28 0.12
N GLU A 142 -15.22 -9.55 1.22
CA GLU A 142 -15.42 -8.09 1.15
C GLU A 142 -14.19 -7.37 0.57
N ILE A 143 -12.98 -7.75 0.97
CA ILE A 143 -11.75 -7.21 0.39
C ILE A 143 -11.67 -7.51 -1.11
N ALA A 144 -12.00 -8.74 -1.54
CA ALA A 144 -12.04 -9.08 -2.96
C ALA A 144 -13.05 -8.22 -3.73
N ARG A 145 -14.26 -8.00 -3.19
CA ARG A 145 -15.26 -7.10 -3.79
C ARG A 145 -14.73 -5.68 -3.93
N LEU A 146 -14.07 -5.15 -2.91
CA LEU A 146 -13.47 -3.81 -2.93
C LEU A 146 -12.38 -3.69 -4.01
N LEU A 147 -11.49 -4.68 -4.11
CA LEU A 147 -10.43 -4.71 -5.12
C LEU A 147 -11.02 -4.79 -6.54
N ILE A 148 -12.01 -5.66 -6.76
CA ILE A 148 -12.71 -5.81 -8.04
C ILE A 148 -13.42 -4.50 -8.42
N ALA A 149 -14.16 -3.91 -7.49
CA ALA A 149 -14.85 -2.63 -7.70
C ALA A 149 -13.87 -1.49 -8.05
N ARG A 150 -12.62 -1.54 -7.53
CA ARG A 150 -11.54 -0.58 -7.84
C ARG A 150 -10.86 -0.88 -9.17
N GLY A 151 -11.21 -1.98 -9.84
CA GLY A 151 -10.70 -2.34 -11.16
C GLY A 151 -9.47 -3.25 -11.14
N ALA A 152 -9.25 -4.02 -10.07
CA ALA A 152 -8.17 -5.00 -10.01
C ALA A 152 -8.26 -6.00 -11.19
N LYS A 153 -7.12 -6.29 -11.83
CA LYS A 153 -7.03 -7.25 -12.93
C LYS A 153 -7.08 -8.68 -12.40
N MET A 154 -8.21 -9.32 -12.54
CA MET A 154 -8.53 -10.63 -11.96
C MET A 154 -7.76 -11.81 -12.55
N ASN A 155 -7.11 -11.62 -13.71
CA ASN A 155 -6.38 -12.68 -14.41
C ASN A 155 -4.85 -12.50 -14.35
N LEU A 156 -4.33 -11.56 -13.53
CA LEU A 156 -2.90 -11.51 -13.26
C LEU A 156 -2.48 -12.76 -12.50
N THR A 157 -1.44 -13.42 -12.99
CA THR A 157 -0.92 -14.65 -12.40
C THR A 157 0.25 -14.39 -11.47
N ASP A 158 0.48 -15.31 -10.54
CA ASP A 158 1.74 -15.40 -9.82
C ASP A 158 2.89 -15.87 -10.75
N ARG A 159 4.09 -16.07 -10.16
CA ARG A 159 5.27 -16.53 -10.92
C ARG A 159 5.13 -17.93 -11.49
N GLN A 160 4.20 -18.75 -11.00
CA GLN A 160 3.90 -20.09 -11.48
C GLN A 160 2.80 -20.09 -12.54
N GLY A 161 2.29 -18.94 -12.95
CA GLY A 161 1.23 -18.80 -13.92
C GLY A 161 -0.17 -19.10 -13.36
N VAL A 162 -0.34 -19.11 -12.03
CA VAL A 162 -1.61 -19.44 -11.36
C VAL A 162 -2.41 -18.16 -11.11
N THR A 163 -3.68 -18.14 -11.55
CA THR A 163 -4.59 -17.00 -11.37
C THR A 163 -5.22 -16.99 -9.96
N PRO A 164 -5.75 -15.84 -9.49
CA PRO A 164 -6.54 -15.79 -8.25
C PRO A 164 -7.70 -16.79 -8.22
N LEU A 165 -8.40 -16.96 -9.35
CA LEU A 165 -9.48 -17.96 -9.46
C LEU A 165 -8.97 -19.40 -9.28
N ALA A 166 -7.84 -19.74 -9.89
CA ALA A 166 -7.24 -21.06 -9.75
C ALA A 166 -6.81 -21.31 -8.29
N HIS A 167 -6.19 -20.34 -7.62
CA HIS A 167 -5.86 -20.44 -6.19
C HIS A 167 -7.11 -20.62 -5.31
N ALA A 168 -8.17 -19.83 -5.54
CA ALA A 168 -9.42 -19.93 -4.80
C ALA A 168 -10.01 -21.36 -4.92
N ARG A 169 -10.02 -21.96 -6.13
CA ARG A 169 -10.49 -23.32 -6.37
C ARG A 169 -9.62 -24.38 -5.69
N GLN A 170 -8.28 -24.26 -5.79
CA GLN A 170 -7.34 -25.18 -5.14
C GLN A 170 -7.51 -25.20 -3.62
N ARG A 171 -7.81 -24.05 -3.04
CA ARG A 171 -8.03 -23.89 -1.59
C ARG A 171 -9.46 -24.18 -1.15
N ARG A 172 -10.36 -24.49 -2.09
CA ARG A 172 -11.80 -24.72 -1.85
C ARG A 172 -12.51 -23.51 -1.23
N HIS A 173 -12.07 -22.31 -1.61
CA HIS A 173 -12.73 -21.06 -1.24
C HIS A 173 -13.86 -20.79 -2.24
N GLU A 174 -14.93 -21.59 -2.15
CA GLU A 174 -16.02 -21.63 -3.14
C GLU A 174 -16.69 -20.26 -3.35
N ALA A 175 -16.93 -19.53 -2.26
CA ALA A 175 -17.53 -18.19 -2.33
C ALA A 175 -16.63 -17.18 -3.05
N LEU A 176 -15.30 -17.22 -2.83
CA LEU A 176 -14.35 -16.38 -3.54
C LEU A 176 -14.25 -16.78 -5.01
N ALA A 177 -14.23 -18.08 -5.31
CA ALA A 177 -14.21 -18.56 -6.69
C ALA A 177 -15.48 -18.14 -7.46
N ALA A 178 -16.65 -18.24 -6.84
CA ALA A 178 -17.92 -17.77 -7.42
C ALA A 178 -17.89 -16.27 -7.69
N LEU A 179 -17.46 -15.47 -6.71
CA LEU A 179 -17.31 -14.00 -6.86
C LEU A 179 -16.39 -13.64 -8.03
N LEU A 180 -15.24 -14.31 -8.15
CA LEU A 180 -14.28 -14.04 -9.22
C LEU A 180 -14.86 -14.40 -10.60
N VAL A 181 -15.57 -15.54 -10.72
CA VAL A 181 -16.26 -15.94 -11.97
C VAL A 181 -17.34 -14.95 -12.36
N GLU A 182 -18.18 -14.53 -11.40
CA GLU A 182 -19.23 -13.54 -11.63
C GLU A 182 -18.66 -12.21 -12.11
N ALA A 183 -17.50 -11.83 -11.58
CA ALA A 183 -16.77 -10.63 -12.00
C ALA A 183 -16.01 -10.78 -13.33
N GLY A 184 -15.99 -11.97 -13.97
CA GLY A 184 -15.39 -12.22 -15.29
C GLY A 184 -13.99 -12.81 -15.28
N ALA A 185 -13.50 -13.35 -14.15
CA ALA A 185 -12.24 -14.09 -14.10
C ALA A 185 -12.30 -15.40 -14.93
N ARG A 186 -11.15 -15.80 -15.50
CA ARG A 186 -11.02 -16.95 -16.40
C ARG A 186 -9.92 -17.90 -15.93
#